data_bceda1b729bd1b0216530d178a5fb5d2
#
_entry.id   bceda1b729bd1b0216530d178a5fb5d2
#
_cell.length_a   1.000
_cell.length_b   1.000
_cell.length_c   1.000
_cell.angle_alpha   90.00
_cell.angle_beta   90.00
_cell.angle_gamma   90.00
#
_symmetry.space_group_name_H-M   'P 1'
#
loop_
_entity.id
_entity.type
_entity.pdbx_description
1 polymer ?
#
loop_
_entity_poly.entity_id
_entity_poly.type
_entity_poly.pdbx_seq_one_letter_code
_entity_poly.pdbx_strand_id
1 'polypeptide(L)'
;MAILHKCFYSSLIMLSITVLGAVACSGGDSEPGPSTAATPSPVPGRGGPHGPGVTETEIRLGMTNDLSGSADTPYSLITAAIHAYFHKLNTEDGGVCGRKINLLAEDDHYTPQGALQTTRKLIEQDQVLAMIGALGTPVHTPVAAYLNDPNGDGNTADGIPDLFVSTGWSGWGDVTKYPWTIGYIPDYLTDARVLARYLNDHLKDKKIGILAQNDQFGNDYLRGVQEAVSNKELVVSSQTVDPSPESLKAQLLATRDTGAEAVVLALPPQVSANIFKMAAAAGYSPKWLISYVNSPSALAREIGGGTLAEQLLKGFEDLNGSISTKYLLSAIDDAEAAPLQEHRRIMETYGGPIVNTLTVYGQSLAEAVVETLKRSCDSITREGVLHAAESLQHFHSSLMLPGVELNLGPKDHYAIQTLQPVEIQKDGTLKDLGDPVAVE
;
A
#
# COMPACT_ATOMS: atom_id res chain seq x y z
N MET A 1 -14.62 -26.02 -48.15
CA MET A 1 -15.38 -25.17 -49.08
C MET A 1 -15.09 -23.74 -48.65
N ALA A 2 -14.01 -23.10 -49.10
CA ALA A 2 -13.96 -22.30 -50.34
C ALA A 2 -14.78 -21.00 -50.12
N ILE A 3 -14.31 -19.77 -50.25
CA ILE A 3 -13.32 -19.07 -51.12
C ILE A 3 -13.34 -17.61 -50.65
N LEU A 4 -12.24 -16.94 -50.29
CA LEU A 4 -11.43 -16.00 -51.09
C LEU A 4 -12.17 -14.78 -51.69
N HIS A 5 -11.69 -13.54 -51.43
CA HIS A 5 -10.99 -12.61 -52.34
C HIS A 5 -10.93 -11.22 -51.69
N LYS A 6 -9.79 -10.62 -51.44
CA LYS A 6 -8.85 -9.86 -52.30
C LYS A 6 -9.48 -8.61 -52.95
N CYS A 7 -8.91 -7.43 -52.72
CA CYS A 7 -8.00 -6.62 -53.57
C CYS A 7 -8.02 -5.18 -53.08
N PHE A 8 -6.92 -4.50 -52.75
CA PHE A 8 -5.95 -3.80 -53.56
C PHE A 8 -6.46 -2.53 -54.26
N TYR A 9 -5.83 -1.41 -53.99
CA TYR A 9 -5.22 -0.39 -54.86
C TYR A 9 -4.95 0.86 -54.04
N SER A 10 -3.79 1.34 -53.78
CA SER A 10 -2.57 1.74 -54.55
C SER A 10 -2.73 3.01 -55.36
N SER A 11 -1.89 3.98 -54.98
CA SER A 11 -1.14 4.97 -55.81
C SER A 11 -1.94 6.17 -56.35
N LEU A 12 -1.45 7.36 -56.43
CA LEU A 12 -0.20 7.98 -56.93
C LEU A 12 -0.34 9.51 -56.92
N ILE A 13 0.63 10.26 -56.45
CA ILE A 13 1.46 11.31 -57.06
C ILE A 13 0.78 12.43 -57.88
N MET A 14 1.13 13.68 -57.57
CA MET A 14 1.74 14.75 -58.40
C MET A 14 1.61 16.10 -57.69
N LEU A 15 2.64 16.80 -57.30
CA LEU A 15 3.66 17.60 -58.04
C LEU A 15 3.08 18.75 -58.85
N SER A 16 3.40 19.97 -58.48
CA SER A 16 3.77 21.11 -59.34
C SER A 16 3.59 22.44 -58.63
N ILE A 17 4.56 23.16 -58.46
CA ILE A 17 5.38 24.14 -59.18
C ILE A 17 5.10 25.56 -58.69
N THR A 18 6.15 26.13 -58.15
CA THR A 18 6.72 27.49 -58.14
C THR A 18 5.97 28.63 -58.82
N VAL A 19 5.86 29.79 -58.14
CA VAL A 19 6.04 31.10 -58.73
C VAL A 19 6.86 32.01 -57.80
N LEU A 20 7.99 32.48 -58.31
CA LEU A 20 8.80 33.55 -57.76
C LEU A 20 8.07 34.90 -57.94
N GLY A 21 8.11 35.70 -56.88
CA GLY A 21 7.79 37.13 -56.97
C GLY A 21 8.81 37.90 -56.11
N ALA A 22 9.85 38.40 -56.73
CA ALA A 22 10.79 39.30 -56.12
C ALA A 22 10.20 40.75 -56.13
N VAL A 23 10.15 41.37 -54.94
CA VAL A 23 10.11 42.82 -54.83
C VAL A 23 11.19 43.24 -53.85
N ALA A 24 12.17 43.94 -54.40
CA ALA A 24 13.19 44.62 -53.63
C ALA A 24 12.70 46.04 -53.27
N CYS A 25 12.92 46.45 -52.02
CA CYS A 25 13.17 47.85 -51.68
C CYS A 25 13.88 47.94 -50.33
N SER A 26 15.06 48.33 -50.42
CA SER A 26 15.99 49.17 -49.65
C SER A 26 15.67 49.57 -48.21
N GLY A 27 16.67 49.36 -47.35
CA GLY A 27 17.22 50.40 -46.48
C GLY A 27 16.88 50.30 -45.01
N GLY A 28 17.87 49.99 -44.20
CA GLY A 28 17.87 50.21 -42.77
C GLY A 28 18.65 49.15 -41.99
N ASP A 29 19.96 49.27 -42.01
CA ASP A 29 20.84 48.53 -41.11
C ASP A 29 20.52 48.86 -39.66
N SER A 30 19.95 47.91 -38.93
CA SER A 30 19.95 47.89 -37.47
C SER A 30 20.39 46.50 -37.09
N GLU A 31 21.65 46.36 -36.64
CA GLU A 31 22.14 45.13 -36.03
C GLU A 31 21.23 44.71 -34.89
N PRO A 32 20.77 43.49 -34.82
CA PRO A 32 20.13 42.97 -33.61
C PRO A 32 21.23 42.76 -32.56
N GLY A 33 21.20 43.56 -31.53
CA GLY A 33 22.01 43.36 -30.34
C GLY A 33 21.84 41.93 -29.77
N PRO A 34 22.84 41.39 -29.06
CA PRO A 34 22.75 40.04 -28.56
C PRO A 34 21.53 39.90 -27.68
N SER A 35 20.60 39.05 -28.09
CA SER A 35 19.49 38.60 -27.28
C SER A 35 20.07 37.98 -26.00
N THR A 36 19.99 38.68 -24.90
CA THR A 36 20.22 38.11 -23.58
C THR A 36 19.14 37.06 -23.40
N ALA A 37 19.50 35.80 -23.65
CA ALA A 37 18.70 34.66 -23.25
C ALA A 37 18.40 34.85 -21.75
N ALA A 38 17.13 35.04 -21.43
CA ALA A 38 16.70 35.12 -20.04
C ALA A 38 17.19 33.86 -19.32
N THR A 39 18.05 34.04 -18.33
CA THR A 39 18.50 32.95 -17.47
C THR A 39 17.23 32.39 -16.84
N PRO A 40 16.91 31.09 -17.04
CA PRO A 40 15.73 30.51 -16.44
C PRO A 40 15.78 30.75 -14.92
N SER A 41 14.69 31.23 -14.35
CA SER A 41 14.57 31.40 -12.89
C SER A 41 14.92 30.07 -12.20
N PRO A 42 15.72 30.04 -11.14
CA PRO A 42 16.07 28.81 -10.46
C PRO A 42 14.78 28.11 -9.99
N VAL A 43 14.62 26.87 -10.39
CA VAL A 43 13.54 26.01 -9.90
C VAL A 43 13.84 25.72 -8.43
N PRO A 44 12.93 26.02 -7.48
CA PRO A 44 13.15 25.72 -6.08
C PRO A 44 13.59 24.27 -5.87
N GLY A 45 14.62 24.03 -5.07
CA GLY A 45 15.12 22.71 -4.73
C GLY A 45 16.13 22.08 -5.70
N ARG A 46 16.59 22.75 -6.76
CA ARG A 46 17.64 22.21 -7.66
C ARG A 46 19.07 22.42 -7.18
N GLY A 47 19.32 23.22 -6.18
CA GLY A 47 20.65 23.63 -5.74
C GLY A 47 21.13 23.03 -4.42
N GLY A 48 20.32 22.20 -3.75
CA GLY A 48 20.66 21.56 -2.47
C GLY A 48 21.49 20.28 -2.64
N PRO A 49 22.02 19.69 -1.52
CA PRO A 49 22.72 18.44 -1.54
C PRO A 49 21.81 17.28 -2.01
N HIS A 50 22.39 16.35 -2.74
CA HIS A 50 21.67 15.19 -3.30
C HIS A 50 22.28 13.89 -2.82
N GLY A 51 21.40 12.93 -2.49
CA GLY A 51 21.77 11.55 -2.19
C GLY A 51 21.90 10.66 -3.44
N PRO A 52 22.21 9.39 -3.24
CA PRO A 52 22.10 8.40 -4.29
C PRO A 52 20.72 8.45 -4.97
N GLY A 53 20.65 8.10 -6.24
CA GLY A 53 19.39 8.05 -6.99
C GLY A 53 18.76 9.40 -7.34
N VAL A 54 19.43 10.52 -7.02
CA VAL A 54 18.94 11.86 -7.33
C VAL A 54 19.81 12.51 -8.39
N THR A 55 19.21 12.95 -9.48
CA THR A 55 19.87 13.67 -10.57
C THR A 55 19.20 15.05 -10.75
N GLU A 56 19.65 15.85 -11.72
CA GLU A 56 18.99 17.11 -12.07
C GLU A 56 17.53 16.96 -12.53
N THR A 57 17.15 15.78 -13.00
CA THR A 57 15.83 15.55 -13.63
C THR A 57 15.03 14.41 -13.03
N GLU A 58 15.63 13.62 -12.13
CA GLU A 58 15.02 12.37 -11.64
C GLU A 58 15.30 12.13 -10.16
N ILE A 59 14.35 11.55 -9.46
CA ILE A 59 14.48 10.93 -8.14
C ILE A 59 14.10 9.46 -8.30
N ARG A 60 15.03 8.54 -8.02
CA ARG A 60 14.79 7.10 -8.04
C ARG A 60 14.42 6.58 -6.66
N LEU A 61 13.30 5.86 -6.58
CA LEU A 61 12.83 5.15 -5.41
C LEU A 61 12.78 3.66 -5.70
N GLY A 62 13.00 2.83 -4.69
CA GLY A 62 12.91 1.38 -4.78
C GLY A 62 11.68 0.83 -4.06
N MET A 63 11.15 -0.28 -4.55
CA MET A 63 10.08 -1.04 -3.90
C MET A 63 10.28 -2.53 -4.16
N THR A 64 10.09 -3.36 -3.13
CA THR A 64 9.94 -4.81 -3.30
C THR A 64 8.50 -5.18 -2.98
N ASN A 65 7.91 -6.05 -3.79
CA ASN A 65 6.55 -6.54 -3.60
C ASN A 65 6.39 -7.87 -4.34
N ASP A 66 5.37 -8.64 -3.97
CA ASP A 66 4.94 -9.81 -4.72
C ASP A 66 4.26 -9.36 -6.02
N LEU A 67 4.98 -9.41 -7.14
CA LEU A 67 4.49 -8.97 -8.45
C LEU A 67 4.08 -10.14 -9.35
N SER A 68 4.62 -11.34 -9.13
CA SER A 68 4.35 -12.54 -9.93
C SER A 68 4.04 -13.77 -9.09
N GLY A 69 3.94 -13.63 -7.79
CA GLY A 69 3.56 -14.69 -6.86
C GLY A 69 2.34 -15.43 -7.36
N SER A 70 1.95 -16.54 -6.81
CA SER A 70 0.84 -17.34 -7.36
C SER A 70 -0.16 -16.43 -8.05
N ALA A 71 -0.31 -16.49 -9.34
CA ALA A 71 -0.80 -15.53 -10.36
C ALA A 71 -2.01 -14.63 -10.00
N ASP A 72 -2.46 -14.67 -8.77
CA ASP A 72 -3.65 -14.02 -8.23
C ASP A 72 -3.40 -13.27 -6.93
N THR A 73 -2.16 -13.02 -6.54
CA THR A 73 -1.96 -12.18 -5.36
C THR A 73 -2.40 -10.76 -5.67
N PRO A 74 -3.37 -10.21 -4.92
CA PRO A 74 -3.91 -8.90 -5.23
C PRO A 74 -2.90 -7.77 -4.98
N TYR A 75 -1.79 -8.06 -4.32
CA TYR A 75 -0.84 -7.04 -3.85
C TYR A 75 -0.06 -6.32 -4.96
N SER A 76 0.11 -6.92 -6.15
CA SER A 76 0.68 -6.23 -7.32
C SER A 76 -0.13 -5.00 -7.73
N LEU A 77 -1.43 -4.94 -7.37
CA LEU A 77 -2.30 -3.79 -7.61
C LEU A 77 -1.85 -2.54 -6.85
N ILE A 78 -1.20 -2.69 -5.69
CA ILE A 78 -0.63 -1.60 -4.91
C ILE A 78 0.46 -0.91 -5.71
N THR A 79 1.45 -1.68 -6.18
CA THR A 79 2.55 -1.18 -7.00
C THR A 79 2.07 -0.51 -8.27
N ALA A 80 1.09 -1.11 -8.96
CA ALA A 80 0.52 -0.55 -10.17
C ALA A 80 -0.20 0.80 -9.92
N ALA A 81 -0.90 0.94 -8.79
CA ALA A 81 -1.54 2.20 -8.40
C ALA A 81 -0.54 3.30 -8.06
N ILE A 82 0.56 2.95 -7.37
CA ILE A 82 1.66 3.88 -7.08
C ILE A 82 2.29 4.38 -8.40
N HIS A 83 2.55 3.48 -9.35
CA HIS A 83 3.06 3.84 -10.68
C HIS A 83 2.12 4.80 -11.42
N ALA A 84 0.81 4.51 -11.43
CA ALA A 84 -0.19 5.36 -12.08
C ALA A 84 -0.21 6.77 -11.47
N TYR A 85 -0.15 6.88 -10.14
CA TYR A 85 -0.11 8.16 -9.43
C TYR A 85 1.19 8.94 -9.71
N PHE A 86 2.35 8.30 -9.67
CA PHE A 86 3.61 8.96 -10.03
C PHE A 86 3.65 9.34 -11.52
N HIS A 87 3.04 8.56 -12.41
CA HIS A 87 2.91 8.93 -13.82
C HIS A 87 2.06 10.19 -14.01
N LYS A 88 0.91 10.28 -13.31
CA LYS A 88 0.09 11.50 -13.24
C LYS A 88 0.92 12.69 -12.76
N LEU A 89 1.58 12.57 -11.63
CA LEU A 89 2.39 13.63 -11.04
C LEU A 89 3.50 14.11 -11.98
N ASN A 90 4.21 13.16 -12.62
CA ASN A 90 5.28 13.46 -13.57
C ASN A 90 4.78 14.16 -14.84
N THR A 91 3.54 13.89 -15.24
CA THR A 91 2.95 14.40 -16.50
C THR A 91 2.24 15.73 -16.29
N GLU A 92 1.41 15.82 -15.24
CA GLU A 92 0.59 17.01 -14.99
C GLU A 92 1.35 18.08 -14.21
N ASP A 93 2.15 17.67 -13.20
CA ASP A 93 2.79 18.58 -12.24
C ASP A 93 4.31 18.72 -12.46
N GLY A 94 4.89 17.96 -13.41
CA GLY A 94 6.33 17.98 -13.69
C GLY A 94 7.18 17.25 -12.62
N GLY A 95 6.57 16.46 -11.74
CA GLY A 95 7.21 15.72 -10.66
C GLY A 95 7.32 16.50 -9.35
N VAL A 96 8.38 16.26 -8.58
CA VAL A 96 8.64 16.90 -7.28
C VAL A 96 10.00 17.59 -7.31
N CYS A 97 10.10 18.78 -6.73
CA CYS A 97 11.32 19.59 -6.72
C CYS A 97 11.94 19.79 -8.12
N GLY A 98 11.08 19.84 -9.17
CA GLY A 98 11.51 19.94 -10.57
C GLY A 98 12.15 18.66 -11.13
N ARG A 99 11.93 17.51 -10.50
CA ARG A 99 12.43 16.18 -10.89
C ARG A 99 11.28 15.20 -11.03
N LYS A 100 11.37 14.31 -12.00
CA LYS A 100 10.43 13.19 -12.14
C LYS A 100 10.71 12.13 -11.09
N ILE A 101 9.68 11.51 -10.56
CA ILE A 101 9.81 10.34 -9.70
C ILE A 101 9.87 9.10 -10.59
N ASN A 102 10.90 8.27 -10.40
CA ASN A 102 11.05 6.98 -11.05
C ASN A 102 11.04 5.89 -9.98
N LEU A 103 9.98 5.07 -9.95
CA LEU A 103 9.87 3.93 -9.06
C LEU A 103 10.42 2.68 -9.76
N LEU A 104 11.43 2.07 -9.17
CA LEU A 104 11.96 0.76 -9.55
C LEU A 104 11.34 -0.29 -8.63
N ALA A 105 10.43 -1.08 -9.17
CA ALA A 105 9.75 -2.13 -8.43
C ALA A 105 10.30 -3.51 -8.83
N GLU A 106 10.69 -4.31 -7.84
CA GLU A 106 11.25 -5.65 -8.03
C GLU A 106 10.34 -6.70 -7.39
N ASP A 107 10.25 -7.86 -8.04
CA ASP A 107 9.47 -8.99 -7.59
C ASP A 107 10.24 -9.80 -6.53
N ASP A 108 9.71 -9.88 -5.33
CA ASP A 108 10.30 -10.64 -4.22
C ASP A 108 9.69 -12.05 -4.07
N HIS A 109 8.68 -12.37 -4.89
CA HIS A 109 7.93 -13.64 -4.84
C HIS A 109 7.36 -13.96 -3.45
N TYR A 110 7.15 -12.96 -2.62
CA TYR A 110 6.72 -13.07 -1.22
C TYR A 110 7.64 -13.99 -0.40
N THR A 111 8.95 -13.89 -0.62
CA THR A 111 9.95 -14.67 0.12
C THR A 111 10.97 -13.77 0.82
N PRO A 112 11.37 -14.08 2.07
CA PRO A 112 12.39 -13.31 2.79
C PRO A 112 13.70 -13.18 2.03
N GLN A 113 14.13 -14.25 1.36
CA GLN A 113 15.36 -14.28 0.57
C GLN A 113 15.22 -13.43 -0.70
N GLY A 114 14.09 -13.54 -1.41
CA GLY A 114 13.80 -12.73 -2.60
C GLY A 114 13.82 -11.25 -2.29
N ALA A 115 13.11 -10.85 -1.23
CA ALA A 115 13.05 -9.45 -0.81
C ALA A 115 14.44 -8.88 -0.45
N LEU A 116 15.25 -9.62 0.30
CA LEU A 116 16.59 -9.17 0.64
C LEU A 116 17.50 -9.06 -0.61
N GLN A 117 17.39 -9.99 -1.54
CA GLN A 117 18.17 -9.98 -2.78
C GLN A 117 17.78 -8.80 -3.67
N THR A 118 16.49 -8.58 -3.89
CA THR A 118 15.98 -7.49 -4.73
C THR A 118 16.22 -6.12 -4.08
N THR A 119 16.08 -6.00 -2.76
CA THR A 119 16.44 -4.78 -2.02
C THR A 119 17.93 -4.45 -2.20
N ARG A 120 18.83 -5.43 -2.04
CA ARG A 120 20.27 -5.22 -2.27
C ARG A 120 20.53 -4.76 -3.70
N LYS A 121 19.89 -5.33 -4.70
CA LYS A 121 19.99 -4.89 -6.10
C LYS A 121 19.60 -3.41 -6.25
N LEU A 122 18.43 -3.03 -5.72
CA LEU A 122 17.93 -1.65 -5.77
C LEU A 122 18.87 -0.65 -5.11
N ILE A 123 19.48 -1.02 -3.97
CA ILE A 123 20.38 -0.15 -3.22
C ILE A 123 21.79 -0.13 -3.81
N GLU A 124 22.39 -1.29 -4.06
CA GLU A 124 23.81 -1.41 -4.40
C GLU A 124 24.07 -1.19 -5.89
N GLN A 125 23.15 -1.59 -6.78
CA GLN A 125 23.30 -1.50 -8.23
C GLN A 125 22.49 -0.34 -8.83
N ASP A 126 21.21 -0.24 -8.51
CA ASP A 126 20.31 0.76 -9.07
C ASP A 126 20.40 2.11 -8.33
N GLN A 127 21.07 2.12 -7.15
CA GLN A 127 21.40 3.33 -6.39
C GLN A 127 20.15 4.17 -6.05
N VAL A 128 19.06 3.56 -5.59
CA VAL A 128 17.86 4.30 -5.20
C VAL A 128 18.09 5.17 -3.97
N LEU A 129 17.37 6.28 -3.87
CA LEU A 129 17.41 7.20 -2.74
C LEU A 129 16.88 6.54 -1.46
N ALA A 130 15.72 5.93 -1.58
CA ALA A 130 14.98 5.31 -0.48
C ALA A 130 14.19 4.10 -1.00
N MET A 131 13.89 3.16 -0.09
CA MET A 131 12.86 2.15 -0.29
C MET A 131 11.52 2.71 0.17
N ILE A 132 10.43 2.31 -0.50
CA ILE A 132 9.07 2.71 -0.14
C ILE A 132 8.12 1.50 -0.18
N GLY A 133 7.16 1.46 0.75
CA GLY A 133 5.99 0.60 0.66
C GLY A 133 6.25 -0.90 0.59
N ALA A 134 7.42 -1.39 0.98
CA ALA A 134 7.75 -2.82 0.98
C ALA A 134 6.71 -3.62 1.80
N LEU A 135 6.26 -4.78 1.29
CA LEU A 135 5.08 -5.47 1.81
C LEU A 135 5.41 -6.82 2.46
N GLY A 136 4.72 -7.09 3.57
CA GLY A 136 4.70 -8.41 4.20
C GLY A 136 5.67 -8.56 5.38
N THR A 137 5.14 -8.87 6.57
CA THR A 137 5.91 -8.94 7.82
C THR A 137 7.08 -9.92 7.78
N PRO A 138 6.89 -11.21 7.39
CA PRO A 138 8.00 -12.15 7.36
C PRO A 138 9.01 -11.85 6.24
N VAL A 139 8.55 -11.23 5.18
CA VAL A 139 9.36 -10.88 4.01
C VAL A 139 10.23 -9.65 4.31
N HIS A 140 9.67 -8.65 4.99
CA HIS A 140 10.33 -7.37 5.24
C HIS A 140 11.26 -7.37 6.46
N THR A 141 11.05 -8.24 7.45
CA THR A 141 11.90 -8.28 8.66
C THR A 141 13.42 -8.35 8.36
N PRO A 142 13.92 -9.24 7.49
CA PRO A 142 15.34 -9.26 7.14
C PRO A 142 15.78 -8.05 6.31
N VAL A 143 14.87 -7.46 5.53
CA VAL A 143 15.12 -6.25 4.73
C VAL A 143 15.32 -5.06 5.66
N ALA A 144 14.46 -4.85 6.65
CA ALA A 144 14.58 -3.76 7.60
C ALA A 144 15.90 -3.86 8.41
N ALA A 145 16.33 -5.06 8.79
CA ALA A 145 17.61 -5.26 9.44
C ALA A 145 18.78 -4.77 8.56
N TYR A 146 18.77 -5.10 7.27
CA TYR A 146 19.78 -4.64 6.30
C TYR A 146 19.71 -3.12 6.06
N LEU A 147 18.51 -2.55 5.92
CA LEU A 147 18.35 -1.11 5.65
C LEU A 147 18.77 -0.23 6.83
N ASN A 148 18.65 -0.73 8.06
CA ASN A 148 19.05 -0.01 9.28
C ASN A 148 20.52 -0.19 9.65
N ASP A 149 21.17 -1.25 9.17
CA ASP A 149 22.60 -1.53 9.36
C ASP A 149 23.17 -2.22 8.10
N PRO A 150 23.37 -1.48 7.00
CA PRO A 150 23.69 -2.07 5.70
C PRO A 150 25.06 -2.71 5.63
N ASN A 151 26.01 -2.32 6.48
CA ASN A 151 27.35 -2.85 6.54
C ASN A 151 27.53 -3.93 7.64
N GLY A 152 26.56 -4.09 8.55
CA GLY A 152 26.55 -5.10 9.60
C GLY A 152 27.54 -4.83 10.74
N ASP A 153 27.92 -3.58 10.97
CA ASP A 153 28.87 -3.19 12.03
C ASP A 153 28.21 -2.81 13.35
N GLY A 154 26.89 -2.83 13.41
CA GLY A 154 26.09 -2.46 14.57
C GLY A 154 25.85 -0.94 14.71
N ASN A 155 26.28 -0.15 13.74
CA ASN A 155 26.07 1.30 13.71
C ASN A 155 24.93 1.63 12.72
N THR A 156 23.84 2.19 13.23
CA THR A 156 22.67 2.56 12.42
C THR A 156 22.76 3.96 11.80
N ALA A 157 23.88 4.68 11.95
CA ALA A 157 24.00 6.06 11.46
C ALA A 157 24.06 6.17 9.92
N ASP A 158 24.41 5.11 9.23
CA ASP A 158 24.56 5.02 7.78
C ASP A 158 23.41 4.25 7.11
N GLY A 159 22.28 4.14 7.77
CA GLY A 159 21.08 3.45 7.27
C GLY A 159 20.51 4.04 5.99
N ILE A 160 19.51 3.36 5.48
CA ILE A 160 18.83 3.68 4.22
C ILE A 160 17.35 3.88 4.52
N PRO A 161 16.73 4.99 4.11
CA PRO A 161 15.31 5.24 4.36
C PRO A 161 14.43 4.12 3.81
N ASP A 162 13.61 3.59 4.69
CA ASP A 162 12.67 2.50 4.46
C ASP A 162 11.27 3.05 4.84
N LEU A 163 10.67 3.75 3.90
CA LEU A 163 9.55 4.63 4.17
C LEU A 163 8.21 3.95 3.90
N PHE A 164 7.31 4.12 4.85
CA PHE A 164 5.92 3.73 4.70
C PHE A 164 5.74 2.25 4.37
N VAL A 165 6.42 1.40 5.14
CA VAL A 165 6.35 -0.06 4.93
C VAL A 165 4.93 -0.58 5.07
N SER A 166 4.54 -1.46 4.16
CA SER A 166 3.21 -2.07 4.09
C SER A 166 3.10 -3.30 5.00
N THR A 167 3.49 -3.11 6.26
CA THR A 167 3.35 -4.09 7.34
C THR A 167 3.18 -3.39 8.67
N GLY A 168 2.20 -3.80 9.45
CA GLY A 168 1.83 -3.22 10.74
C GLY A 168 2.53 -3.85 11.94
N TRP A 169 3.67 -4.51 11.76
CA TRP A 169 4.38 -5.08 12.91
C TRP A 169 4.77 -4.00 13.91
N SER A 170 4.38 -4.19 15.17
CA SER A 170 4.65 -3.23 16.25
C SER A 170 6.15 -3.00 16.52
N GLY A 171 7.03 -3.85 15.99
CA GLY A 171 8.47 -3.70 16.12
C GLY A 171 9.07 -2.46 15.45
N TRP A 172 8.38 -1.87 14.44
CA TRP A 172 8.82 -0.64 13.78
C TRP A 172 8.86 0.58 14.71
N GLY A 173 8.08 0.55 15.80
CA GLY A 173 8.11 1.60 16.84
C GLY A 173 9.36 1.61 17.69
N ASP A 174 10.20 0.58 17.66
CA ASP A 174 11.52 0.62 18.28
C ASP A 174 12.51 1.41 17.44
N VAL A 175 12.43 2.73 17.51
CA VAL A 175 13.29 3.67 16.78
C VAL A 175 14.77 3.55 17.15
N THR A 176 15.12 2.87 18.23
CA THR A 176 16.53 2.60 18.57
C THR A 176 17.09 1.47 17.74
N LYS A 177 16.25 0.54 17.33
CA LYS A 177 16.61 -0.61 16.50
C LYS A 177 16.38 -0.37 15.02
N TYR A 178 15.30 0.35 14.70
CA TYR A 178 14.87 0.62 13.32
C TYR A 178 14.71 2.13 13.05
N PRO A 179 15.78 2.94 13.24
CA PRO A 179 15.68 4.40 13.09
C PRO A 179 15.37 4.85 11.65
N TRP A 180 15.56 4.00 10.65
CA TRP A 180 15.34 4.31 9.24
C TRP A 180 14.05 3.71 8.67
N THR A 181 13.31 2.92 9.45
CA THR A 181 12.08 2.26 9.01
C THR A 181 10.86 2.96 9.58
N ILE A 182 9.96 3.42 8.72
CA ILE A 182 8.69 4.06 9.07
C ILE A 182 7.53 3.21 8.56
N GLY A 183 6.61 2.80 9.46
CA GLY A 183 5.39 2.10 9.11
C GLY A 183 4.37 3.02 8.44
N TYR A 184 3.52 2.49 7.55
CA TYR A 184 2.41 3.25 6.96
C TYR A 184 1.06 2.85 7.53
N ILE A 185 0.77 1.55 7.50
CA ILE A 185 -0.51 1.02 7.99
C ILE A 185 -0.56 1.06 9.52
N PRO A 186 -1.76 1.12 10.11
CA PRO A 186 -1.91 0.99 11.56
C PRO A 186 -1.19 -0.25 12.06
N ASP A 187 -0.56 -0.15 13.22
CA ASP A 187 0.10 -1.33 13.78
C ASP A 187 -0.91 -2.41 14.18
N TYR A 188 -0.46 -3.66 14.14
CA TYR A 188 -1.32 -4.82 14.39
C TYR A 188 -1.81 -4.92 15.83
N LEU A 189 -1.07 -4.39 16.81
CA LEU A 189 -1.55 -4.30 18.20
C LEU A 189 -2.73 -3.36 18.32
N THR A 190 -2.67 -2.21 17.63
CA THR A 190 -3.76 -1.22 17.60
C THR A 190 -5.03 -1.85 17.01
N ASP A 191 -4.96 -2.51 15.86
CA ASP A 191 -6.13 -3.18 15.28
C ASP A 191 -6.67 -4.29 16.19
N ALA A 192 -5.79 -5.12 16.74
CA ALA A 192 -6.18 -6.18 17.67
C ALA A 192 -6.90 -5.63 18.91
N ARG A 193 -6.46 -4.48 19.46
CA ARG A 193 -7.10 -3.80 20.59
C ARG A 193 -8.47 -3.23 20.23
N VAL A 194 -8.61 -2.66 19.03
CA VAL A 194 -9.93 -2.18 18.52
C VAL A 194 -10.90 -3.34 18.38
N LEU A 195 -10.48 -4.47 17.80
CA LEU A 195 -11.31 -5.68 17.72
C LEU A 195 -11.65 -6.24 19.11
N ALA A 196 -10.69 -6.24 20.06
CA ALA A 196 -10.93 -6.68 21.43
C ALA A 196 -11.91 -5.75 22.17
N ARG A 197 -11.90 -4.45 21.88
CA ARG A 197 -12.91 -3.52 22.41
C ARG A 197 -14.31 -3.91 21.91
N TYR A 198 -14.47 -4.25 20.63
CA TYR A 198 -15.74 -4.76 20.13
C TYR A 198 -16.19 -6.04 20.85
N LEU A 199 -15.26 -6.99 21.12
CA LEU A 199 -15.55 -8.18 21.93
C LEU A 199 -16.06 -7.81 23.32
N ASN A 200 -15.38 -6.89 24.02
CA ASN A 200 -15.76 -6.42 25.34
C ASN A 200 -17.14 -5.75 25.41
N ASP A 201 -17.48 -4.96 24.37
CA ASP A 201 -18.69 -4.15 24.35
C ASP A 201 -19.91 -4.95 23.90
N HIS A 202 -19.75 -5.84 22.91
CA HIS A 202 -20.86 -6.50 22.21
C HIS A 202 -20.93 -8.02 22.39
N LEU A 203 -19.84 -8.67 22.80
CA LEU A 203 -19.74 -10.14 22.89
C LEU A 203 -19.21 -10.61 24.27
N LYS A 204 -19.65 -9.96 25.35
CA LYS A 204 -19.13 -10.06 26.73
C LYS A 204 -19.04 -11.48 27.30
N ASP A 205 -19.97 -12.36 26.88
CA ASP A 205 -20.07 -13.72 27.42
C ASP A 205 -19.69 -14.78 26.38
N LYS A 206 -19.20 -14.36 25.21
CA LYS A 206 -18.86 -15.27 24.13
C LYS A 206 -17.45 -15.82 24.29
N LYS A 207 -17.30 -17.13 24.08
CA LYS A 207 -16.01 -17.79 24.01
C LYS A 207 -15.27 -17.33 22.75
N ILE A 208 -14.01 -16.95 22.91
CA ILE A 208 -13.17 -16.34 21.90
C ILE A 208 -12.10 -17.34 21.43
N GLY A 209 -12.01 -17.52 20.12
CA GLY A 209 -10.89 -18.14 19.45
C GLY A 209 -10.01 -17.10 18.74
N ILE A 210 -8.74 -17.38 18.59
CA ILE A 210 -7.81 -16.58 17.77
C ILE A 210 -7.11 -17.53 16.80
N LEU A 211 -7.17 -17.21 15.52
CA LEU A 211 -6.40 -17.87 14.46
C LEU A 211 -5.47 -16.84 13.84
N ALA A 212 -4.18 -16.97 14.05
CA ALA A 212 -3.20 -15.97 13.68
C ALA A 212 -2.04 -16.60 12.88
N GLN A 213 -1.46 -15.85 11.94
CA GLN A 213 -0.30 -16.31 11.18
C GLN A 213 0.88 -16.62 12.10
N ASN A 214 1.66 -17.64 11.78
CA ASN A 214 2.81 -18.05 12.58
C ASN A 214 4.05 -17.15 12.32
N ASP A 215 3.92 -15.86 12.63
CA ASP A 215 4.97 -14.84 12.52
C ASP A 215 4.70 -13.64 13.45
N GLN A 216 5.42 -12.53 13.26
CA GLN A 216 5.26 -11.31 14.04
C GLN A 216 3.89 -10.65 13.84
N PHE A 217 3.29 -10.77 12.65
CA PHE A 217 1.93 -10.30 12.39
C PHE A 217 0.91 -11.00 13.30
N GLY A 218 0.92 -12.31 13.32
CA GLY A 218 0.02 -13.08 14.15
C GLY A 218 0.33 -12.92 15.66
N ASN A 219 1.61 -12.81 16.03
CA ASN A 219 2.00 -12.61 17.42
C ASN A 219 1.48 -11.28 18.00
N ASP A 220 1.47 -10.19 17.21
CA ASP A 220 0.90 -8.92 17.62
C ASP A 220 -0.61 -9.04 17.86
N TYR A 221 -1.35 -9.75 16.99
CA TYR A 221 -2.79 -9.99 17.23
C TYR A 221 -3.05 -10.86 18.45
N LEU A 222 -2.31 -11.94 18.61
CA LEU A 222 -2.41 -12.79 19.81
C LEU A 222 -2.20 -11.95 21.08
N ARG A 223 -1.14 -11.15 21.11
CA ARG A 223 -0.82 -10.27 22.22
C ARG A 223 -1.89 -9.20 22.44
N GLY A 224 -2.25 -8.45 21.39
CA GLY A 224 -3.19 -7.34 21.48
C GLY A 224 -4.58 -7.77 21.94
N VAL A 225 -5.11 -8.88 21.44
CA VAL A 225 -6.39 -9.45 21.90
C VAL A 225 -6.28 -9.93 23.33
N GLN A 226 -5.23 -10.68 23.69
CA GLN A 226 -5.03 -11.20 25.04
C GLN A 226 -4.84 -10.08 26.08
N GLU A 227 -4.17 -8.99 25.72
CA GLU A 227 -4.01 -7.83 26.61
C GLU A 227 -5.30 -7.04 26.79
N ALA A 228 -6.09 -6.85 25.74
CA ALA A 228 -7.22 -5.93 25.72
C ALA A 228 -8.58 -6.56 26.07
N VAL A 229 -8.75 -7.88 25.93
CA VAL A 229 -9.98 -8.57 26.35
C VAL A 229 -10.13 -8.49 27.87
N SER A 230 -11.30 -8.04 28.36
CA SER A 230 -11.56 -7.83 29.79
C SER A 230 -11.60 -9.13 30.59
N ASN A 231 -12.25 -10.16 30.06
CA ASN A 231 -12.30 -11.48 30.68
C ASN A 231 -11.40 -12.47 29.91
N LYS A 232 -10.19 -12.70 30.42
CA LYS A 232 -9.19 -13.58 29.80
C LYS A 232 -9.64 -15.05 29.72
N GLU A 233 -10.53 -15.49 30.60
CA GLU A 233 -11.04 -16.88 30.61
C GLU A 233 -11.92 -17.19 29.41
N LEU A 234 -12.43 -16.16 28.74
CA LEU A 234 -13.20 -16.33 27.51
C LEU A 234 -12.31 -16.64 26.28
N VAL A 235 -11.02 -16.38 26.34
CA VAL A 235 -10.07 -16.77 25.29
C VAL A 235 -9.75 -18.25 25.43
N VAL A 236 -10.59 -19.08 24.82
CA VAL A 236 -10.54 -20.55 24.95
C VAL A 236 -9.64 -21.23 23.92
N SER A 237 -9.22 -20.51 22.88
CA SER A 237 -8.30 -21.01 21.85
C SER A 237 -7.41 -19.88 21.33
N SER A 238 -6.12 -20.14 21.21
CA SER A 238 -5.13 -19.26 20.58
C SER A 238 -4.22 -20.13 19.72
N GLN A 239 -4.42 -20.09 18.41
CA GLN A 239 -3.71 -20.95 17.47
C GLN A 239 -2.87 -20.13 16.51
N THR A 240 -1.62 -20.50 16.32
CA THR A 240 -0.82 -20.07 15.20
C THR A 240 -0.98 -21.02 14.03
N VAL A 241 -1.04 -20.48 12.82
CA VAL A 241 -1.39 -21.17 11.60
C VAL A 241 -0.30 -21.01 10.56
N ASP A 242 0.22 -22.11 10.06
CA ASP A 242 1.03 -22.12 8.85
C ASP A 242 0.09 -22.25 7.61
N PRO A 243 0.47 -21.75 6.43
CA PRO A 243 -0.42 -21.67 5.27
C PRO A 243 -0.74 -23.03 4.61
N SER A 244 -0.29 -24.17 5.18
CA SER A 244 -0.62 -25.49 4.64
C SER A 244 -2.08 -25.88 4.90
N PRO A 245 -2.76 -26.56 3.96
CA PRO A 245 -4.15 -26.99 4.14
C PRO A 245 -4.37 -27.85 5.40
N GLU A 246 -3.41 -28.69 5.74
CA GLU A 246 -3.46 -29.56 6.92
C GLU A 246 -3.42 -28.74 8.21
N SER A 247 -2.51 -27.77 8.31
CA SER A 247 -2.40 -26.85 9.45
C SER A 247 -3.68 -26.04 9.60
N LEU A 248 -4.15 -25.41 8.53
CA LEU A 248 -5.39 -24.60 8.52
C LEU A 248 -6.57 -25.41 9.06
N LYS A 249 -6.77 -26.63 8.55
CA LYS A 249 -7.88 -27.49 8.98
C LYS A 249 -7.74 -27.93 10.43
N ALA A 250 -6.55 -28.31 10.86
CA ALA A 250 -6.31 -28.79 12.22
C ALA A 250 -6.59 -27.68 13.25
N GLN A 251 -6.05 -26.46 13.01
CA GLN A 251 -6.20 -25.35 13.94
C GLN A 251 -7.64 -24.79 13.97
N LEU A 252 -8.31 -24.76 12.81
CA LEU A 252 -9.73 -24.38 12.73
C LEU A 252 -10.60 -25.35 13.54
N LEU A 253 -10.43 -26.67 13.36
CA LEU A 253 -11.20 -27.67 14.09
C LEU A 253 -10.88 -27.65 15.59
N ALA A 254 -9.61 -27.51 15.97
CA ALA A 254 -9.21 -27.33 17.36
C ALA A 254 -9.91 -26.12 17.99
N THR A 255 -9.98 -24.99 17.31
CA THR A 255 -10.69 -23.79 17.76
C THR A 255 -12.19 -24.03 17.88
N ARG A 256 -12.83 -24.65 16.88
CA ARG A 256 -14.25 -25.00 16.94
C ARG A 256 -14.58 -25.91 18.12
N ASP A 257 -13.76 -26.91 18.38
CA ASP A 257 -14.00 -27.95 19.40
C ASP A 257 -13.89 -27.40 20.84
N THR A 258 -13.28 -26.22 21.04
CA THR A 258 -13.35 -25.47 22.32
C THR A 258 -14.72 -24.81 22.53
N GLY A 259 -15.57 -24.75 21.51
CA GLY A 259 -16.82 -24.05 21.50
C GLY A 259 -16.69 -22.53 21.35
N ALA A 260 -15.63 -22.04 20.70
CA ALA A 260 -15.46 -20.63 20.41
C ALA A 260 -16.63 -20.12 19.54
N GLU A 261 -17.26 -19.04 19.98
CA GLU A 261 -18.42 -18.40 19.33
C GLU A 261 -18.07 -17.12 18.59
N ALA A 262 -16.93 -16.51 18.93
CA ALA A 262 -16.30 -15.41 18.23
C ALA A 262 -14.86 -15.81 17.88
N VAL A 263 -14.41 -15.47 16.67
CA VAL A 263 -13.04 -15.80 16.23
C VAL A 263 -12.37 -14.57 15.63
N VAL A 264 -11.23 -14.20 16.21
CA VAL A 264 -10.33 -13.21 15.62
C VAL A 264 -9.45 -13.89 14.59
N LEU A 265 -9.45 -13.36 13.35
CA LEU A 265 -8.76 -13.92 12.20
C LEU A 265 -7.68 -12.95 11.72
N ALA A 266 -6.44 -13.25 12.05
CA ALA A 266 -5.25 -12.49 11.67
C ALA A 266 -4.39 -13.28 10.66
N LEU A 267 -4.90 -13.41 9.45
CA LEU A 267 -4.31 -14.16 8.34
C LEU A 267 -4.40 -13.34 7.05
N PRO A 268 -3.54 -13.55 6.05
CA PRO A 268 -3.66 -12.91 4.73
C PRO A 268 -4.95 -13.33 4.00
N PRO A 269 -5.44 -12.56 3.01
CA PRO A 269 -6.74 -12.78 2.37
C PRO A 269 -6.95 -14.20 1.83
N GLN A 270 -5.99 -14.76 1.10
CA GLN A 270 -6.12 -16.09 0.53
C GLN A 270 -6.19 -17.19 1.60
N VAL A 271 -5.40 -17.06 2.67
CA VAL A 271 -5.40 -18.01 3.80
C VAL A 271 -6.72 -17.88 4.58
N SER A 272 -7.18 -16.65 4.82
CA SER A 272 -8.47 -16.36 5.45
C SER A 272 -9.63 -16.97 4.65
N ALA A 273 -9.64 -16.83 3.32
CA ALA A 273 -10.65 -17.42 2.46
C ALA A 273 -10.72 -18.93 2.60
N ASN A 274 -9.58 -19.62 2.72
CA ASN A 274 -9.54 -21.04 2.97
C ASN A 274 -10.16 -21.41 4.33
N ILE A 275 -9.92 -20.61 5.37
CA ILE A 275 -10.57 -20.76 6.68
C ILE A 275 -12.09 -20.66 6.55
N PHE A 276 -12.61 -19.63 5.86
CA PHE A 276 -14.05 -19.48 5.61
C PHE A 276 -14.64 -20.69 4.91
N LYS A 277 -14.02 -21.17 3.82
CA LYS A 277 -14.47 -22.37 3.08
C LYS A 277 -14.46 -23.63 3.96
N MET A 278 -13.42 -23.81 4.75
CA MET A 278 -13.29 -24.98 5.65
C MET A 278 -14.29 -24.89 6.81
N ALA A 279 -14.54 -23.71 7.35
CA ALA A 279 -15.52 -23.48 8.42
C ALA A 279 -16.94 -23.80 7.92
N ALA A 280 -17.32 -23.29 6.75
CA ALA A 280 -18.60 -23.58 6.12
C ALA A 280 -18.79 -25.12 5.89
N ALA A 281 -17.75 -25.80 5.37
CA ALA A 281 -17.78 -27.26 5.18
C ALA A 281 -17.88 -28.02 6.50
N ALA A 282 -17.40 -27.47 7.61
CA ALA A 282 -17.47 -28.03 8.95
C ALA A 282 -18.76 -27.65 9.72
N GLY A 283 -19.66 -26.86 9.12
CA GLY A 283 -20.86 -26.33 9.77
C GLY A 283 -20.54 -25.39 10.95
N TYR A 284 -19.42 -24.68 10.89
CA TYR A 284 -18.95 -23.77 11.93
C TYR A 284 -19.09 -22.30 11.48
N SER A 285 -19.91 -21.53 12.17
CA SER A 285 -20.24 -20.13 11.85
C SER A 285 -20.11 -19.24 13.08
N PRO A 286 -18.87 -18.97 13.57
CA PRO A 286 -18.68 -18.04 14.66
C PRO A 286 -18.91 -16.60 14.18
N LYS A 287 -19.00 -15.64 15.12
CA LYS A 287 -18.84 -14.22 14.78
C LYS A 287 -17.37 -13.97 14.41
N TRP A 288 -17.11 -13.66 13.16
CA TRP A 288 -15.76 -13.38 12.68
C TRP A 288 -15.36 -11.93 12.99
N LEU A 289 -14.15 -11.76 13.52
CA LEU A 289 -13.49 -10.46 13.66
C LEU A 289 -12.20 -10.54 12.82
N ILE A 290 -12.12 -9.76 11.77
CA ILE A 290 -11.13 -9.95 10.70
C ILE A 290 -10.18 -8.76 10.69
N SER A 291 -8.88 -9.02 10.70
CA SER A 291 -7.84 -8.00 10.49
C SER A 291 -8.13 -7.15 9.26
N TYR A 292 -7.88 -5.85 9.32
CA TYR A 292 -7.97 -4.93 8.17
C TYR A 292 -7.08 -5.34 6.99
N VAL A 293 -6.05 -6.14 7.22
CA VAL A 293 -5.19 -6.74 6.16
C VAL A 293 -6.05 -7.49 5.14
N ASN A 294 -7.16 -8.05 5.60
CA ASN A 294 -8.18 -8.66 4.75
C ASN A 294 -9.11 -7.57 4.20
N SER A 295 -8.65 -6.77 3.22
CA SER A 295 -9.57 -5.92 2.49
C SER A 295 -10.84 -6.70 2.13
N PRO A 296 -12.06 -6.24 2.53
CA PRO A 296 -13.29 -7.02 2.35
C PRO A 296 -13.52 -7.45 0.90
N SER A 297 -13.24 -6.59 -0.07
CA SER A 297 -13.39 -6.92 -1.49
C SER A 297 -12.36 -7.95 -1.98
N ALA A 298 -11.12 -7.88 -1.49
CA ALA A 298 -10.10 -8.87 -1.82
C ALA A 298 -10.47 -10.24 -1.21
N LEU A 299 -10.86 -10.26 0.06
CA LEU A 299 -11.27 -11.49 0.73
C LEU A 299 -12.54 -12.09 0.11
N ALA A 300 -13.55 -11.27 -0.22
CA ALA A 300 -14.77 -11.72 -0.88
C ALA A 300 -14.46 -12.39 -2.23
N ARG A 301 -13.55 -11.82 -3.01
CA ARG A 301 -13.10 -12.40 -4.27
C ARG A 301 -12.45 -13.78 -4.06
N GLU A 302 -11.61 -13.93 -3.05
CA GLU A 302 -10.94 -15.19 -2.74
C GLU A 302 -11.90 -16.28 -2.21
N ILE A 303 -12.95 -15.90 -1.49
CA ILE A 303 -13.97 -16.82 -0.97
C ILE A 303 -14.87 -17.35 -2.11
N GLY A 304 -15.32 -16.46 -2.98
CA GLY A 304 -16.23 -16.78 -4.06
C GLY A 304 -15.58 -17.61 -5.17
N GLY A 305 -16.37 -18.04 -6.14
CA GLY A 305 -15.94 -18.78 -7.33
C GLY A 305 -16.72 -18.32 -8.55
N GLY A 306 -16.25 -18.62 -9.77
CA GLY A 306 -16.91 -18.23 -11.01
C GLY A 306 -16.42 -16.89 -11.58
N THR A 307 -17.32 -16.09 -12.17
CA THR A 307 -16.97 -14.75 -12.68
C THR A 307 -16.68 -13.77 -11.56
N LEU A 308 -16.01 -12.65 -11.85
CA LEU A 308 -15.66 -11.64 -10.83
C LEU A 308 -16.91 -11.14 -10.07
N ALA A 309 -18.03 -10.92 -10.76
CA ALA A 309 -19.27 -10.48 -10.11
C ALA A 309 -19.86 -11.56 -9.19
N GLU A 310 -19.88 -12.84 -9.62
CA GLU A 310 -20.33 -13.96 -8.82
C GLU A 310 -19.42 -14.19 -7.61
N GLN A 311 -18.10 -14.07 -7.78
CA GLN A 311 -17.12 -14.15 -6.70
C GLN A 311 -17.41 -13.13 -5.61
N LEU A 312 -17.59 -11.87 -5.98
CA LEU A 312 -17.84 -10.80 -5.03
C LEU A 312 -19.16 -10.99 -4.30
N LEU A 313 -20.26 -11.29 -5.02
CA LEU A 313 -21.57 -11.49 -4.41
C LEU A 313 -21.55 -12.64 -3.39
N LYS A 314 -21.00 -13.80 -3.79
CA LYS A 314 -20.91 -14.96 -2.90
C LYS A 314 -20.00 -14.70 -1.70
N GLY A 315 -18.85 -14.08 -1.96
CA GLY A 315 -17.91 -13.77 -0.91
C GLY A 315 -18.48 -12.80 0.12
N PHE A 316 -19.21 -11.77 -0.29
CA PHE A 316 -19.85 -10.84 0.64
C PHE A 316 -21.03 -11.48 1.41
N GLU A 317 -21.76 -12.44 0.81
CA GLU A 317 -22.72 -13.23 1.56
C GLU A 317 -22.05 -14.01 2.71
N ASP A 318 -20.91 -14.63 2.44
CA ASP A 318 -20.17 -15.41 3.44
C ASP A 318 -19.49 -14.51 4.51
N LEU A 319 -19.14 -13.27 4.16
CA LEU A 319 -18.57 -12.27 5.07
C LEU A 319 -19.60 -11.47 5.84
N ASN A 320 -20.89 -11.56 5.48
CA ASN A 320 -21.93 -10.74 6.07
C ASN A 320 -21.97 -10.83 7.60
N GLY A 321 -21.95 -9.67 8.24
CA GLY A 321 -21.92 -9.57 9.70
C GLY A 321 -20.53 -9.74 10.31
N SER A 322 -19.48 -10.00 9.55
CA SER A 322 -18.10 -9.99 10.06
C SER A 322 -17.69 -8.58 10.46
N ILE A 323 -16.86 -8.48 11.50
CA ILE A 323 -16.33 -7.21 12.01
C ILE A 323 -14.91 -7.04 11.48
N SER A 324 -14.57 -5.80 11.10
CA SER A 324 -13.23 -5.42 10.70
C SER A 324 -12.98 -3.95 11.07
N THR A 325 -11.87 -3.41 10.61
CA THR A 325 -11.56 -1.98 10.73
C THR A 325 -11.15 -1.41 9.38
N LYS A 326 -11.29 -0.10 9.21
CA LYS A 326 -10.83 0.64 8.03
C LYS A 326 -10.19 1.97 8.45
N TYR A 327 -9.33 2.52 7.59
CA TYR A 327 -8.70 3.84 7.74
C TYR A 327 -8.68 4.64 6.44
N LEU A 328 -9.09 4.01 5.34
CA LEU A 328 -9.21 4.59 4.00
C LEU A 328 -10.67 4.61 3.54
N LEU A 329 -10.95 5.46 2.58
CA LEU A 329 -12.23 5.48 1.88
C LEU A 329 -12.50 4.12 1.23
N SER A 330 -13.74 3.69 1.28
CA SER A 330 -14.20 2.46 0.66
C SER A 330 -14.49 2.69 -0.83
N ALA A 331 -13.90 1.88 -1.69
CA ALA A 331 -14.17 1.94 -3.13
C ALA A 331 -15.65 1.67 -3.50
N ILE A 332 -16.43 1.09 -2.58
CA ILE A 332 -17.85 0.81 -2.74
C ILE A 332 -18.70 1.92 -2.11
N ASP A 333 -18.53 2.17 -0.79
CA ASP A 333 -19.37 3.09 -0.04
C ASP A 333 -19.16 4.55 -0.46
N ASP A 334 -17.90 4.92 -0.72
CA ASP A 334 -17.48 6.29 -1.02
C ASP A 334 -17.28 6.53 -2.52
N ALA A 335 -17.81 5.65 -3.39
CA ALA A 335 -17.57 5.67 -4.84
C ALA A 335 -17.85 7.03 -5.51
N GLU A 336 -18.82 7.79 -4.97
CA GLU A 336 -19.19 9.12 -5.47
C GLU A 336 -18.42 10.26 -4.79
N ALA A 337 -17.58 9.97 -3.82
CA ALA A 337 -16.73 10.99 -3.18
C ALA A 337 -15.70 11.54 -4.19
N ALA A 338 -15.51 12.86 -4.19
CA ALA A 338 -14.61 13.52 -5.13
C ALA A 338 -13.18 12.93 -5.14
N PRO A 339 -12.56 12.55 -4.00
CA PRO A 339 -11.26 11.89 -4.01
C PRO A 339 -11.26 10.55 -4.74
N LEU A 340 -12.32 9.73 -4.62
CA LEU A 340 -12.41 8.46 -5.33
C LEU A 340 -12.72 8.62 -6.82
N GLN A 341 -13.45 9.66 -7.20
CA GLN A 341 -13.63 10.02 -8.60
C GLN A 341 -12.28 10.41 -9.24
N GLU A 342 -11.47 11.22 -8.54
CA GLU A 342 -10.13 11.58 -9.01
C GLU A 342 -9.20 10.35 -9.03
N HIS A 343 -9.24 9.48 -8.00
CA HIS A 343 -8.51 8.22 -8.01
C HIS A 343 -8.86 7.37 -9.24
N ARG A 344 -10.14 7.24 -9.56
CA ARG A 344 -10.61 6.50 -10.75
C ARG A 344 -10.04 7.12 -12.03
N ARG A 345 -10.12 8.45 -12.17
CA ARG A 345 -9.55 9.17 -13.32
C ARG A 345 -8.06 8.88 -13.46
N ILE A 346 -7.31 8.89 -12.36
CA ILE A 346 -5.87 8.60 -12.38
C ILE A 346 -5.61 7.16 -12.85
N MET A 347 -6.31 6.18 -12.28
CA MET A 347 -6.15 4.78 -12.68
C MET A 347 -6.46 4.57 -14.16
N GLU A 348 -7.57 5.10 -14.66
CA GLU A 348 -8.00 4.97 -16.05
C GLU A 348 -7.05 5.69 -17.02
N THR A 349 -6.54 6.87 -16.65
CA THR A 349 -5.74 7.71 -17.55
C THR A 349 -4.27 7.30 -17.59
N TYR A 350 -3.71 6.85 -16.47
CA TYR A 350 -2.27 6.62 -16.32
C TYR A 350 -1.88 5.15 -16.19
N GLY A 351 -2.77 4.24 -16.62
CA GLY A 351 -2.46 2.81 -16.74
C GLY A 351 -2.53 2.04 -15.44
N GLY A 352 -3.27 2.55 -14.46
CA GLY A 352 -3.55 1.83 -13.22
C GLY A 352 -4.59 0.71 -13.39
N PRO A 353 -4.73 -0.15 -12.39
CA PRO A 353 -5.73 -1.22 -12.38
C PRO A 353 -7.13 -0.70 -12.04
N ILE A 354 -8.13 -1.60 -12.11
CA ILE A 354 -9.51 -1.31 -11.68
C ILE A 354 -9.51 -0.91 -10.20
N VAL A 355 -10.24 0.17 -9.89
CA VAL A 355 -10.36 0.73 -8.54
C VAL A 355 -10.88 -0.30 -7.54
N ASN A 356 -10.13 -0.47 -6.47
CA ASN A 356 -10.47 -1.30 -5.31
C ASN A 356 -9.69 -0.79 -4.08
N THR A 357 -9.88 -1.42 -2.92
CA THR A 357 -9.21 -1.00 -1.67
C THR A 357 -7.68 -0.99 -1.79
N LEU A 358 -7.07 -1.91 -2.54
CA LEU A 358 -5.61 -1.97 -2.69
C LEU A 358 -5.07 -0.85 -3.58
N THR A 359 -5.83 -0.44 -4.60
CA THR A 359 -5.44 0.72 -5.42
C THR A 359 -5.60 2.03 -4.67
N VAL A 360 -6.67 2.16 -3.86
CA VAL A 360 -6.87 3.27 -2.93
C VAL A 360 -5.70 3.35 -1.94
N TYR A 361 -5.30 2.23 -1.39
CA TYR A 361 -4.13 2.13 -0.51
C TYR A 361 -2.83 2.56 -1.22
N GLY A 362 -2.57 2.06 -2.41
CA GLY A 362 -1.36 2.39 -3.18
C GLY A 362 -1.24 3.88 -3.48
N GLN A 363 -2.33 4.54 -3.90
CA GLN A 363 -2.29 5.99 -4.13
C GLN A 363 -2.14 6.76 -2.80
N SER A 364 -2.82 6.36 -1.74
CA SER A 364 -2.72 7.01 -0.43
C SER A 364 -1.28 6.98 0.10
N LEU A 365 -0.57 5.86 -0.04
CA LEU A 365 0.85 5.74 0.27
C LEU A 365 1.70 6.63 -0.63
N ALA A 366 1.43 6.64 -1.94
CA ALA A 366 2.17 7.47 -2.89
C ALA A 366 2.03 8.97 -2.58
N GLU A 367 0.87 9.43 -2.10
CA GLU A 367 0.65 10.81 -1.65
C GLU A 367 1.52 11.16 -0.44
N ALA A 368 1.69 10.25 0.53
CA ALA A 368 2.58 10.43 1.67
C ALA A 368 4.07 10.52 1.24
N VAL A 369 4.48 9.65 0.29
CA VAL A 369 5.82 9.71 -0.32
C VAL A 369 6.05 11.05 -1.01
N VAL A 370 5.09 11.51 -1.79
CA VAL A 370 5.19 12.79 -2.52
C VAL A 370 5.28 13.98 -1.55
N GLU A 371 4.50 13.99 -0.48
CA GLU A 371 4.57 15.04 0.53
C GLU A 371 5.93 15.03 1.26
N THR A 372 6.45 13.85 1.58
CA THR A 372 7.80 13.68 2.14
C THR A 372 8.87 14.29 1.22
N LEU A 373 8.82 13.93 -0.06
CA LEU A 373 9.76 14.49 -1.04
C LEU A 373 9.63 16.00 -1.20
N LYS A 374 8.41 16.56 -1.18
CA LYS A 374 8.19 18.02 -1.21
C LYS A 374 8.86 18.71 -0.04
N ARG A 375 8.76 18.15 1.16
CA ARG A 375 9.39 18.70 2.37
C ARG A 375 10.92 18.57 2.35
N SER A 376 11.47 17.65 1.57
CA SER A 376 12.92 17.43 1.44
C SER A 376 13.57 18.22 0.31
N CYS A 377 12.87 19.11 -0.41
CA CYS A 377 13.40 19.75 -1.63
C CYS A 377 14.72 20.49 -1.45
N ASP A 378 14.99 21.03 -0.27
CA ASP A 378 16.23 21.74 0.05
C ASP A 378 17.42 20.81 0.36
N SER A 379 17.14 19.52 0.65
CA SER A 379 18.14 18.49 0.94
C SER A 379 17.59 17.11 0.60
N ILE A 380 17.68 16.69 -0.67
CA ILE A 380 17.21 15.39 -1.13
C ILE A 380 18.30 14.34 -0.91
N THR A 381 18.70 14.17 0.35
CA THR A 381 19.60 13.12 0.82
C THR A 381 18.81 12.06 1.57
N ARG A 382 19.42 10.93 1.90
CA ARG A 382 18.77 9.89 2.73
C ARG A 382 18.33 10.45 4.07
N GLU A 383 19.18 11.17 4.77
CA GLU A 383 18.85 11.81 6.05
C GLU A 383 17.78 12.89 5.88
N GLY A 384 17.89 13.72 4.83
CA GLY A 384 16.91 14.77 4.55
C GLY A 384 15.51 14.22 4.28
N VAL A 385 15.41 13.11 3.56
CA VAL A 385 14.13 12.43 3.28
C VAL A 385 13.57 11.76 4.52
N LEU A 386 14.40 11.12 5.36
CA LEU A 386 13.96 10.56 6.63
C LEU A 386 13.40 11.66 7.55
N HIS A 387 14.15 12.75 7.77
CA HIS A 387 13.68 13.87 8.59
C HIS A 387 12.41 14.52 8.03
N ALA A 388 12.28 14.59 6.71
CA ALA A 388 11.06 15.08 6.07
C ALA A 388 9.86 14.16 6.36
N ALA A 389 10.04 12.84 6.33
CA ALA A 389 9.00 11.89 6.71
C ALA A 389 8.63 12.02 8.19
N GLU A 390 9.61 12.07 9.10
CA GLU A 390 9.40 12.30 10.54
C GLU A 390 8.70 13.63 10.85
N SER A 391 8.75 14.59 9.93
CA SER A 391 8.07 15.89 10.07
C SER A 391 6.59 15.87 9.66
N LEU A 392 6.07 14.75 9.16
CA LEU A 392 4.66 14.63 8.79
C LEU A 392 3.78 14.64 10.04
N GLN A 393 3.18 15.79 10.30
CA GLN A 393 2.20 16.02 11.34
C GLN A 393 0.91 16.46 10.69
N HIS A 394 -0.21 15.89 11.14
CA HIS A 394 -1.55 16.18 10.61
C HIS A 394 -1.66 16.05 9.09
N PHE A 395 -0.86 15.15 8.49
CA PHE A 395 -0.97 14.91 7.07
C PHE A 395 -2.16 14.00 6.78
N HIS A 396 -3.07 14.50 5.98
CA HIS A 396 -4.24 13.77 5.51
C HIS A 396 -4.09 13.47 4.02
N SER A 397 -3.89 12.21 3.66
CA SER A 397 -3.98 11.78 2.26
C SER A 397 -5.42 11.94 1.77
N SER A 398 -5.59 12.30 0.51
CA SER A 398 -6.91 12.52 -0.09
C SER A 398 -7.86 11.31 0.03
N LEU A 399 -7.31 10.11 0.20
CA LEU A 399 -8.04 8.85 0.27
C LEU A 399 -8.19 8.28 1.69
N MET A 400 -7.75 9.00 2.71
CA MET A 400 -8.01 8.64 4.10
C MET A 400 -9.43 9.00 4.53
N LEU A 401 -9.93 8.30 5.54
CA LEU A 401 -11.19 8.67 6.19
C LEU A 401 -11.07 10.02 6.89
N PRO A 402 -12.15 10.81 6.96
CA PRO A 402 -12.17 12.01 7.77
C PRO A 402 -11.72 11.72 9.22
N GLY A 403 -10.79 12.51 9.73
CA GLY A 403 -10.23 12.33 11.07
C GLY A 403 -9.11 11.29 11.19
N VAL A 404 -8.74 10.63 10.10
CA VAL A 404 -7.55 9.79 10.04
C VAL A 404 -6.41 10.60 9.43
N GLU A 405 -5.29 10.68 10.12
CA GLU A 405 -4.12 11.47 9.74
C GLU A 405 -2.83 10.69 9.97
N LEU A 406 -1.79 11.01 9.22
CA LEU A 406 -0.43 10.61 9.56
C LEU A 406 0.15 11.58 10.58
N ASN A 407 0.67 11.02 11.66
CA ASN A 407 1.39 11.76 12.69
C ASN A 407 2.68 11.00 13.00
N LEU A 408 3.80 11.53 12.54
CA LEU A 408 5.12 10.92 12.68
C LEU A 408 6.05 11.83 13.48
N GLY A 409 7.11 11.27 14.04
CA GLY A 409 8.14 12.02 14.73
C GLY A 409 9.40 11.18 14.94
N PRO A 410 10.52 11.78 15.37
CA PRO A 410 11.79 11.06 15.58
C PRO A 410 11.74 9.96 16.65
N LYS A 411 10.64 9.85 17.38
CA LYS A 411 10.38 8.84 18.41
C LYS A 411 9.11 8.06 18.19
N ASP A 412 8.41 8.33 17.08
CA ASP A 412 7.15 7.69 16.74
C ASP A 412 7.11 7.45 15.22
N HIS A 413 7.33 6.20 14.83
CA HIS A 413 7.31 5.75 13.44
C HIS A 413 6.02 4.99 13.07
N TYR A 414 4.95 5.13 13.88
CA TYR A 414 3.62 4.65 13.55
C TYR A 414 2.80 5.75 12.87
N ALA A 415 2.68 5.68 11.55
CA ALA A 415 2.07 6.77 10.78
C ALA A 415 0.58 6.94 11.07
N ILE A 416 -0.19 5.85 11.06
CA ILE A 416 -1.64 5.86 11.26
C ILE A 416 -1.98 5.13 12.55
N GLN A 417 -2.63 5.84 13.48
CA GLN A 417 -2.97 5.32 14.81
C GLN A 417 -4.48 5.39 15.09
N THR A 418 -5.29 5.66 14.07
CA THR A 418 -6.75 5.78 14.19
C THR A 418 -7.42 4.84 13.20
N LEU A 419 -8.38 4.05 13.71
CA LEU A 419 -9.12 3.05 12.96
C LEU A 419 -10.63 3.22 13.16
N GLN A 420 -11.41 3.06 12.10
CA GLN A 420 -12.87 3.00 12.11
C GLN A 420 -13.32 1.53 12.18
N PRO A 421 -13.94 1.08 13.29
CA PRO A 421 -14.57 -0.24 13.33
C PRO A 421 -15.77 -0.31 12.38
N VAL A 422 -15.92 -1.44 11.67
CA VAL A 422 -16.98 -1.64 10.68
C VAL A 422 -17.57 -3.05 10.73
N GLU A 423 -18.83 -3.16 10.29
CA GLU A 423 -19.48 -4.44 10.00
C GLU A 423 -19.66 -4.59 8.49
N ILE A 424 -19.16 -5.70 7.95
CA ILE A 424 -19.27 -6.02 6.53
C ILE A 424 -20.70 -6.46 6.21
N GLN A 425 -21.32 -5.84 5.20
CA GLN A 425 -22.66 -6.14 4.74
C GLN A 425 -22.64 -7.07 3.52
N LYS A 426 -23.74 -7.77 3.28
CA LYS A 426 -23.89 -8.74 2.18
C LYS A 426 -23.75 -8.15 0.76
N ASP A 427 -23.93 -6.84 0.63
CA ASP A 427 -23.77 -6.08 -0.63
C ASP A 427 -22.37 -5.50 -0.79
N GLY A 428 -21.47 -5.77 0.16
CA GLY A 428 -20.10 -5.30 0.18
C GLY A 428 -19.91 -3.92 0.81
N THR A 429 -20.98 -3.26 1.25
CA THR A 429 -20.90 -2.01 2.00
C THR A 429 -20.38 -2.25 3.41
N LEU A 430 -19.80 -1.22 4.01
CA LEU A 430 -19.21 -1.25 5.35
C LEU A 430 -20.01 -0.33 6.27
N LYS A 431 -20.72 -0.93 7.20
CA LYS A 431 -21.46 -0.18 8.21
C LYS A 431 -20.52 0.24 9.34
N ASP A 432 -20.34 1.54 9.54
CA ASP A 432 -19.57 2.08 10.64
C ASP A 432 -20.15 1.71 12.02
N LEU A 433 -19.29 1.34 12.94
CA LEU A 433 -19.64 0.93 14.31
C LEU A 433 -19.10 1.98 15.32
N GLY A 434 -19.78 3.12 15.39
CA GLY A 434 -19.38 4.26 16.21
C GLY A 434 -18.35 5.17 15.53
N ASP A 435 -17.65 5.96 16.32
CA ASP A 435 -16.63 6.89 15.84
C ASP A 435 -15.26 6.19 15.63
N PRO A 436 -14.36 6.75 14.82
CA PRO A 436 -12.99 6.27 14.72
C PRO A 436 -12.29 6.20 16.08
N VAL A 437 -11.53 5.15 16.31
CA VAL A 437 -10.86 4.86 17.58
C VAL A 437 -9.36 5.07 17.42
N ALA A 438 -8.82 6.02 18.17
CA ALA A 438 -7.37 6.08 18.45
C ALA A 438 -7.05 5.17 19.64
N VAL A 439 -6.00 4.39 19.54
CA VAL A 439 -5.53 3.51 20.61
C VAL A 439 -4.11 3.93 20.94
N GLU A 440 -3.91 4.40 22.19
CA GLU A 440 -2.59 4.72 22.75
C GLU A 440 -1.80 3.45 23.14
#